data_0c93a4bee53ec0e229ecb3d86e7da391
#
_entry.id   0c93a4bee53ec0e229ecb3d86e7da391
#
_cell.length_a   1.000
_cell.length_b   1.000
_cell.length_c   1.000
_cell.angle_alpha   90.00
_cell.angle_beta   90.00
_cell.angle_gamma   90.00
#
_symmetry.space_group_name_H-M   'P 1'
#
loop_
_entity.id
_entity.type
_entity.pdbx_description
1 polymer ?
#
loop_
_entity_poly.entity_id
_entity_poly.type
_entity_poly.pdbx_seq_one_letter_code
_entity_poly.pdbx_strand_id
1 'polypeptide(L)'
;VTTVAGFIALCFMSFTLGKDIGIVMAKGVIFGVLVCVTVLPSMILCCDKLIEKTKHKPLLPDIRRISDKVTKRYVIYVVTFVILLFPAIYGNNHTGVYYNLDESLPKNLPSVIANTKLKEDYNMNTTHMILVDSSVAGSDVKKMSQEIEKVDGVKWVLGLDNLVGSGVPADMLPESVTGMLKNDKYQLLMVNSTYKVATDKVNKQIEQIDKIMDKYDKGAML
;
A
#
# COMPACT_ATOMS: atom_id res chain seq x y z
N VAL A 1 19.37 -16.95 12.33
CA VAL A 1 19.49 -15.66 13.04
C VAL A 1 19.23 -14.52 12.07
N THR A 2 19.92 -14.42 10.93
CA THR A 2 19.75 -13.35 9.93
C THR A 2 18.33 -13.24 9.39
N THR A 3 17.68 -14.36 9.11
CA THR A 3 16.29 -14.42 8.62
C THR A 3 15.30 -13.83 9.65
N VAL A 4 15.46 -14.21 10.91
CA VAL A 4 14.65 -13.67 12.02
C VAL A 4 14.88 -12.17 12.18
N ALA A 5 16.14 -11.71 12.09
CA ALA A 5 16.47 -10.29 12.15
C ALA A 5 15.81 -9.50 10.98
N GLY A 6 15.78 -10.07 9.78
CA GLY A 6 15.08 -9.47 8.64
C GLY A 6 13.57 -9.33 8.87
N PHE A 7 12.91 -10.33 9.44
CA PHE A 7 11.48 -10.23 9.79
C PHE A 7 11.21 -9.28 10.96
N ILE A 8 12.12 -9.19 11.93
CA ILE A 8 12.03 -8.20 13.00
C ILE A 8 12.15 -6.78 12.42
N ALA A 9 13.01 -6.56 11.42
CA ALA A 9 13.13 -5.26 10.76
C ALA A 9 11.80 -4.79 10.14
N LEU A 10 10.95 -5.71 9.63
CA LEU A 10 9.61 -5.37 9.14
C LEU A 10 8.69 -4.81 10.24
N CYS A 11 8.94 -5.15 11.51
CA CYS A 11 8.14 -4.63 12.63
C CYS A 11 8.35 -3.12 12.87
N PHE A 12 9.44 -2.54 12.33
CA PHE A 12 9.72 -1.11 12.43
C PHE A 12 9.15 -0.30 11.26
N MET A 13 8.45 -0.94 10.33
CA MET A 13 7.74 -0.23 9.27
C MET A 13 6.52 0.51 9.84
N SER A 14 6.23 1.68 9.32
CA SER A 14 5.04 2.47 9.68
C SER A 14 3.72 1.79 9.28
N PHE A 15 3.79 0.84 8.36
CA PHE A 15 2.63 0.13 7.83
C PHE A 15 2.29 -1.10 8.70
N THR A 16 1.09 -1.10 9.30
CA THR A 16 0.65 -2.14 10.25
C THR A 16 0.71 -3.55 9.69
N LEU A 17 0.37 -3.73 8.41
CA LEU A 17 0.44 -5.02 7.74
C LEU A 17 1.87 -5.59 7.72
N GLY A 18 2.89 -4.74 7.55
CA GLY A 18 4.29 -5.14 7.62
C GLY A 18 4.67 -5.67 8.99
N LYS A 19 4.19 -5.03 10.06
CA LYS A 19 4.40 -5.47 11.44
C LYS A 19 3.77 -6.83 11.72
N ASP A 20 2.53 -7.05 11.30
CA ASP A 20 1.83 -8.31 11.52
C ASP A 20 2.50 -9.47 10.77
N ILE A 21 2.85 -9.27 9.50
CA ILE A 21 3.60 -10.25 8.71
C ILE A 21 4.97 -10.51 9.36
N GLY A 22 5.68 -9.47 9.78
CA GLY A 22 6.99 -9.60 10.42
C GLY A 22 6.94 -10.49 11.67
N ILE A 23 5.97 -10.28 12.56
CA ILE A 23 5.79 -11.07 13.78
C ILE A 23 5.45 -12.53 13.46
N VAL A 24 4.51 -12.76 12.55
CA VAL A 24 4.08 -14.12 12.19
C VAL A 24 5.23 -14.91 11.55
N MET A 25 5.92 -14.29 10.60
CA MET A 25 7.05 -14.94 9.91
C MET A 25 8.23 -15.17 10.85
N ALA A 26 8.57 -14.24 11.75
CA ALA A 26 9.62 -14.44 12.75
C ALA A 26 9.30 -15.64 13.67
N LYS A 27 8.08 -15.75 14.17
CA LYS A 27 7.61 -16.91 14.95
C LYS A 27 7.74 -18.21 14.14
N GLY A 28 7.29 -18.21 12.88
CA GLY A 28 7.38 -19.37 12.00
C GLY A 28 8.82 -19.87 11.84
N VAL A 29 9.77 -18.96 11.63
CA VAL A 29 11.20 -19.34 11.51
C VAL A 29 11.75 -19.88 12.81
N ILE A 30 11.41 -19.30 13.97
CA ILE A 30 11.86 -19.80 15.28
C ILE A 30 11.35 -21.22 15.50
N PHE A 31 10.05 -21.47 15.28
CA PHE A 31 9.49 -22.80 15.38
C PHE A 31 10.11 -23.78 14.37
N GLY A 32 10.35 -23.33 13.14
CA GLY A 32 11.02 -24.13 12.11
C GLY A 32 12.41 -24.57 12.54
N VAL A 33 13.21 -23.68 13.13
CA VAL A 33 14.53 -24.01 13.67
C VAL A 33 14.42 -25.01 14.81
N LEU A 34 13.49 -24.82 15.74
CA LEU A 34 13.28 -25.76 16.86
C LEU A 34 12.91 -27.16 16.33
N VAL A 35 12.01 -27.25 15.36
CA VAL A 35 11.63 -28.54 14.74
C VAL A 35 12.82 -29.17 14.01
N CYS A 36 13.60 -28.40 13.27
CA CYS A 36 14.79 -28.89 12.56
C CYS A 36 15.86 -29.44 13.51
N VAL A 37 16.02 -28.84 14.70
CA VAL A 37 17.05 -29.29 15.65
C VAL A 37 16.57 -30.48 16.48
N THR A 38 15.28 -30.61 16.76
CA THR A 38 14.71 -31.64 17.64
C THR A 38 14.09 -32.78 16.86
N VAL A 39 13.14 -32.51 15.98
CA VAL A 39 12.33 -33.52 15.30
C VAL A 39 13.09 -34.17 14.13
N LEU A 40 13.79 -33.37 13.34
CA LEU A 40 14.47 -33.87 12.14
C LEU A 40 15.53 -34.95 12.46
N PRO A 41 16.46 -34.77 13.43
CA PRO A 41 17.40 -35.81 13.81
C PRO A 41 16.71 -37.07 14.32
N SER A 42 15.65 -36.93 15.12
CA SER A 42 14.88 -38.05 15.65
C SER A 42 14.19 -38.85 14.52
N MET A 43 13.63 -38.15 13.53
CA MET A 43 13.03 -38.80 12.36
C MET A 43 14.07 -39.52 11.51
N ILE A 44 15.25 -38.94 11.30
CA ILE A 44 16.35 -39.58 10.57
C ILE A 44 16.74 -40.88 11.23
N LEU A 45 16.92 -40.88 12.56
CA LEU A 45 17.25 -42.07 13.31
C LEU A 45 16.15 -43.16 13.25
N CYS A 46 14.88 -42.77 13.33
CA CYS A 46 13.74 -43.69 13.16
C CYS A 46 13.67 -44.30 11.75
N CYS A 47 13.98 -43.51 10.73
CA CYS A 47 13.86 -43.91 9.33
C CYS A 47 15.18 -44.43 8.74
N ASP A 48 16.24 -44.58 9.52
CA ASP A 48 17.59 -44.96 9.06
C ASP A 48 17.60 -46.21 8.16
N LYS A 49 16.92 -47.27 8.58
CA LYS A 49 16.79 -48.50 7.79
C LYS A 49 16.09 -48.30 6.43
N LEU A 50 15.12 -47.40 6.37
CA LEU A 50 14.40 -47.04 5.13
C LEU A 50 15.28 -46.20 4.21
N ILE A 51 16.03 -45.27 4.79
CA ILE A 51 16.97 -44.41 4.07
C ILE A 51 18.09 -45.21 3.43
N GLU A 52 18.68 -46.16 4.18
CA GLU A 52 19.71 -47.08 3.64
C GLU A 52 19.18 -47.92 2.47
N LYS A 53 17.97 -48.46 2.59
CA LYS A 53 17.34 -49.28 1.55
C LYS A 53 17.03 -48.49 0.27
N THR A 54 16.77 -47.20 0.37
CA THR A 54 16.43 -46.32 -0.76
C THR A 54 17.61 -45.48 -1.27
N LYS A 55 18.82 -45.73 -0.77
CA LYS A 55 20.04 -45.05 -1.15
C LYS A 55 20.33 -45.17 -2.64
N HIS A 56 20.27 -44.09 -3.36
CA HIS A 56 20.60 -44.02 -4.80
C HIS A 56 21.75 -43.05 -5.06
N LYS A 57 22.33 -43.10 -6.24
CA LYS A 57 23.40 -42.19 -6.65
C LYS A 57 22.90 -40.76 -6.60
N PRO A 58 23.70 -39.80 -6.08
CA PRO A 58 23.30 -38.38 -6.03
C PRO A 58 22.99 -37.86 -7.44
N LEU A 59 21.84 -37.23 -7.59
CA LEU A 59 21.37 -36.64 -8.86
C LEU A 59 22.16 -35.42 -9.25
N LEU A 60 22.75 -34.72 -8.26
CA LEU A 60 23.53 -33.53 -8.48
C LEU A 60 24.98 -33.87 -8.80
N PRO A 61 25.52 -33.28 -9.88
CA PRO A 61 26.95 -33.44 -10.20
C PRO A 61 27.83 -32.82 -9.10
N ASP A 62 29.05 -33.28 -8.98
CA ASP A 62 30.01 -32.74 -8.01
C ASP A 62 30.33 -31.28 -8.26
N ILE A 63 29.85 -30.40 -7.37
CA ILE A 63 29.94 -28.96 -7.46
C ILE A 63 31.32 -28.46 -6.97
N ARG A 64 32.19 -29.31 -6.48
CA ARG A 64 33.53 -28.92 -5.97
C ARG A 64 34.33 -28.11 -6.96
N ARG A 65 34.32 -28.44 -8.24
CA ARG A 65 35.02 -27.67 -9.29
C ARG A 65 34.53 -26.22 -9.42
N ILE A 66 33.22 -26.01 -9.22
CA ILE A 66 32.62 -24.66 -9.25
C ILE A 66 33.00 -23.92 -7.98
N SER A 67 32.90 -24.55 -6.83
CA SER A 67 33.29 -24.01 -5.53
C SER A 67 34.76 -23.56 -5.52
N ASP A 68 35.66 -24.43 -5.94
CA ASP A 68 37.09 -24.10 -6.02
C ASP A 68 37.40 -22.93 -6.95
N LYS A 69 36.69 -22.84 -8.08
CA LYS A 69 36.83 -21.74 -9.02
C LYS A 69 36.34 -20.41 -8.47
N VAL A 70 35.22 -20.44 -7.74
CA VAL A 70 34.66 -19.27 -7.06
C VAL A 70 35.56 -18.81 -5.93
N THR A 71 35.99 -19.76 -5.09
CA THR A 71 36.88 -19.46 -3.95
C THR A 71 38.23 -18.93 -4.38
N LYS A 72 38.78 -19.47 -5.46
CA LYS A 72 40.08 -18.99 -6.02
C LYS A 72 40.02 -17.56 -6.58
N ARG A 73 38.84 -17.13 -7.01
CA ARG A 73 38.62 -15.83 -7.67
C ARG A 73 37.60 -14.95 -6.93
N TYR A 74 37.48 -15.13 -5.61
CA TYR A 74 36.48 -14.45 -4.79
C TYR A 74 36.50 -12.93 -4.96
N VAL A 75 37.68 -12.32 -5.12
CA VAL A 75 37.84 -10.88 -5.31
C VAL A 75 37.07 -10.39 -6.56
N ILE A 76 37.11 -11.14 -7.68
CA ILE A 76 36.40 -10.77 -8.89
C ILE A 76 34.88 -10.75 -8.63
N TYR A 77 34.35 -11.77 -7.92
CA TYR A 77 32.93 -11.84 -7.60
C TYR A 77 32.50 -10.70 -6.65
N VAL A 78 33.33 -10.39 -5.65
CA VAL A 78 33.08 -9.27 -4.73
C VAL A 78 33.06 -7.93 -5.47
N VAL A 79 34.04 -7.69 -6.34
CA VAL A 79 34.11 -6.44 -7.15
C VAL A 79 32.91 -6.36 -8.08
N THR A 80 32.56 -7.46 -8.77
CA THR A 80 31.37 -7.50 -9.64
C THR A 80 30.09 -7.22 -8.85
N PHE A 81 29.94 -7.80 -7.66
CA PHE A 81 28.80 -7.55 -6.78
C PHE A 81 28.71 -6.07 -6.40
N VAL A 82 29.82 -5.47 -5.98
CA VAL A 82 29.86 -4.04 -5.62
C VAL A 82 29.50 -3.16 -6.81
N ILE A 83 30.03 -3.46 -8.02
CA ILE A 83 29.68 -2.71 -9.23
C ILE A 83 28.18 -2.83 -9.54
N LEU A 84 27.58 -4.01 -9.39
CA LEU A 84 26.15 -4.22 -9.63
C LEU A 84 25.27 -3.60 -8.54
N LEU A 85 25.80 -3.39 -7.35
CA LEU A 85 25.06 -2.79 -6.23
C LEU A 85 24.69 -1.32 -6.54
N PHE A 86 25.56 -0.56 -7.20
CA PHE A 86 25.29 0.85 -7.52
C PHE A 86 24.06 1.02 -8.43
N PRO A 87 23.94 0.35 -9.60
CA PRO A 87 22.75 0.45 -10.43
C PRO A 87 21.51 -0.15 -9.74
N ALA A 88 21.68 -1.15 -8.88
CA ALA A 88 20.56 -1.71 -8.12
C ALA A 88 19.99 -0.71 -7.09
N ILE A 89 20.85 0.00 -6.35
CA ILE A 89 20.42 1.06 -5.43
C ILE A 89 19.77 2.22 -6.21
N TYR A 90 20.38 2.62 -7.33
CA TYR A 90 19.82 3.66 -8.17
C TYR A 90 18.42 3.27 -8.69
N GLY A 91 18.25 2.07 -9.21
CA GLY A 91 16.97 1.55 -9.68
C GLY A 91 15.94 1.48 -8.57
N ASN A 92 16.31 0.99 -7.38
CA ASN A 92 15.42 0.93 -6.23
C ASN A 92 14.90 2.32 -5.80
N ASN A 93 15.77 3.32 -5.79
CA ASN A 93 15.41 4.69 -5.40
C ASN A 93 14.55 5.42 -6.44
N HIS A 94 14.60 4.98 -7.71
CA HIS A 94 13.83 5.57 -8.81
C HIS A 94 12.61 4.73 -9.21
N THR A 95 12.37 3.61 -8.53
CA THR A 95 11.18 2.80 -8.75
C THR A 95 10.06 3.33 -7.88
N GLY A 96 9.04 3.91 -8.49
CA GLY A 96 7.80 4.28 -7.81
C GLY A 96 7.09 3.00 -7.34
N VAL A 97 7.07 2.77 -6.03
CA VAL A 97 6.36 1.64 -5.44
C VAL A 97 4.95 2.12 -5.11
N TYR A 98 4.00 1.73 -5.96
CA TYR A 98 2.58 2.01 -5.74
C TYR A 98 1.87 0.72 -5.33
N TYR A 99 1.28 0.73 -4.14
CA TYR A 99 0.46 -0.38 -3.66
C TYR A 99 -0.99 -0.18 -4.10
N ASN A 100 -1.35 -0.71 -5.27
CA ASN A 100 -2.74 -0.75 -5.69
C ASN A 100 -3.34 -2.10 -5.29
N LEU A 101 -3.79 -2.20 -4.05
CA LEU A 101 -4.38 -3.43 -3.50
C LEU A 101 -5.68 -3.81 -4.22
N ASP A 102 -6.41 -2.84 -4.77
CA ASP A 102 -7.68 -3.05 -5.46
C ASP A 102 -7.52 -3.89 -6.73
N GLU A 103 -6.39 -3.77 -7.43
CA GLU A 103 -6.11 -4.55 -8.63
C GLU A 103 -5.81 -6.03 -8.35
N SER A 104 -5.45 -6.36 -7.10
CA SER A 104 -5.21 -7.74 -6.67
C SER A 104 -6.49 -8.51 -6.32
N LEU A 105 -7.62 -7.82 -6.19
CA LEU A 105 -8.90 -8.43 -5.85
C LEU A 105 -9.49 -9.22 -7.03
N PRO A 106 -10.21 -10.33 -6.76
CA PRO A 106 -10.91 -11.09 -7.78
C PRO A 106 -11.92 -10.22 -8.54
N LYS A 107 -11.88 -10.25 -9.87
CA LYS A 107 -12.70 -9.40 -10.74
C LYS A 107 -14.21 -9.69 -10.67
N ASN A 108 -14.60 -10.81 -10.09
CA ASN A 108 -15.99 -11.24 -9.92
C ASN A 108 -16.64 -10.70 -8.63
N LEU A 109 -15.92 -9.96 -7.80
CA LEU A 109 -16.49 -9.34 -6.61
C LEU A 109 -17.45 -8.22 -7.00
N PRO A 110 -18.66 -8.14 -6.37
CA PRO A 110 -19.62 -7.07 -6.65
C PRO A 110 -19.03 -5.66 -6.50
N SER A 111 -18.18 -5.44 -5.50
CA SER A 111 -17.50 -4.17 -5.28
C SER A 111 -16.52 -3.80 -6.40
N VAL A 112 -15.79 -4.80 -6.94
CA VAL A 112 -14.86 -4.57 -8.06
C VAL A 112 -15.63 -4.27 -9.34
N ILE A 113 -16.75 -4.99 -9.59
CA ILE A 113 -17.64 -4.73 -10.73
C ILE A 113 -18.22 -3.31 -10.63
N ALA A 114 -18.72 -2.91 -9.46
CA ALA A 114 -19.26 -1.58 -9.24
C ALA A 114 -18.20 -0.49 -9.45
N ASN A 115 -17.00 -0.65 -8.90
CA ASN A 115 -15.89 0.27 -9.11
C ASN A 115 -15.48 0.37 -10.59
N THR A 116 -15.48 -0.76 -11.31
CA THR A 116 -15.17 -0.75 -12.74
C THR A 116 -16.20 0.06 -13.52
N LYS A 117 -17.50 -0.11 -13.25
CA LYS A 117 -18.55 0.68 -13.86
C LYS A 117 -18.45 2.17 -13.53
N LEU A 118 -18.13 2.53 -12.30
CA LEU A 118 -17.89 3.93 -11.92
C LEU A 118 -16.73 4.54 -12.71
N LYS A 119 -15.65 3.77 -12.93
CA LYS A 119 -14.53 4.21 -13.75
C LYS A 119 -14.86 4.36 -15.23
N GLU A 120 -15.56 3.39 -15.80
CA GLU A 120 -15.86 3.33 -17.25
C GLU A 120 -17.01 4.26 -17.65
N ASP A 121 -18.12 4.23 -16.90
CA ASP A 121 -19.34 4.97 -17.27
C ASP A 121 -19.31 6.42 -16.79
N TYR A 122 -18.69 6.66 -15.62
CA TYR A 122 -18.69 7.98 -14.97
C TYR A 122 -17.33 8.67 -14.94
N ASN A 123 -16.26 8.00 -15.42
CA ASN A 123 -14.88 8.50 -15.34
C ASN A 123 -14.45 8.89 -13.91
N MET A 124 -14.92 8.12 -12.92
CA MET A 124 -14.62 8.27 -11.50
C MET A 124 -13.51 7.30 -11.13
N ASN A 125 -12.25 7.74 -11.27
CA ASN A 125 -11.11 6.86 -11.01
C ASN A 125 -10.68 6.86 -9.54
N THR A 126 -10.74 8.02 -8.89
CA THR A 126 -10.36 8.19 -7.48
C THR A 126 -11.32 9.15 -6.80
N THR A 127 -11.77 8.81 -5.60
CA THR A 127 -12.56 9.72 -4.76
C THR A 127 -11.74 10.03 -3.51
N HIS A 128 -11.36 11.29 -3.36
CA HIS A 128 -10.73 11.79 -2.14
C HIS A 128 -11.82 12.21 -1.15
N MET A 129 -11.62 11.90 0.11
CA MET A 129 -12.50 12.29 1.21
C MET A 129 -11.76 13.33 2.05
N ILE A 130 -12.32 14.51 2.16
CA ILE A 130 -11.76 15.60 2.97
C ILE A 130 -12.65 15.81 4.17
N LEU A 131 -12.06 15.83 5.35
CA LEU A 131 -12.72 16.20 6.60
C LEU A 131 -12.28 17.61 6.99
N VAL A 132 -13.25 18.51 7.06
CA VAL A 132 -13.07 19.92 7.46
C VAL A 132 -13.75 20.12 8.81
N ASP A 133 -13.18 20.96 9.68
CA ASP A 133 -13.80 21.28 10.96
C ASP A 133 -15.19 21.91 10.78
N SER A 134 -16.17 21.46 11.55
CA SER A 134 -17.55 21.96 11.47
C SER A 134 -17.72 23.42 11.84
N SER A 135 -16.72 24.01 12.53
CA SER A 135 -16.71 25.43 12.90
C SER A 135 -16.35 26.36 11.75
N VAL A 136 -15.78 25.83 10.65
CA VAL A 136 -15.49 26.61 9.44
C VAL A 136 -16.78 27.06 8.79
N ALA A 137 -16.84 28.37 8.48
CA ALA A 137 -18.04 28.95 7.88
C ALA A 137 -18.36 28.30 6.53
N GLY A 138 -19.63 27.97 6.27
CA GLY A 138 -20.06 27.33 5.01
C GLY A 138 -19.69 28.13 3.76
N SER A 139 -19.62 29.47 3.88
CA SER A 139 -19.12 30.34 2.80
C SER A 139 -17.66 30.10 2.42
N ASP A 140 -16.82 29.76 3.40
CA ASP A 140 -15.39 29.48 3.19
C ASP A 140 -15.18 28.06 2.69
N VAL A 141 -15.97 27.10 3.19
CA VAL A 141 -16.02 25.73 2.64
C VAL A 141 -16.42 25.74 1.17
N LYS A 142 -17.40 26.57 0.82
CA LYS A 142 -17.84 26.74 -0.57
C LYS A 142 -16.74 27.34 -1.45
N LYS A 143 -16.01 28.35 -0.98
CA LYS A 143 -14.86 28.91 -1.71
C LYS A 143 -13.74 27.88 -1.88
N MET A 144 -13.41 27.17 -0.81
CA MET A 144 -12.43 26.10 -0.83
C MET A 144 -12.80 25.04 -1.87
N SER A 145 -14.05 24.58 -1.88
CA SER A 145 -14.55 23.61 -2.87
C SER A 145 -14.41 24.12 -4.30
N GLN A 146 -14.74 25.39 -4.54
CA GLN A 146 -14.58 26.02 -5.85
C GLN A 146 -13.11 26.18 -6.28
N GLU A 147 -12.19 26.38 -5.34
CA GLU A 147 -10.75 26.37 -5.64
C GLU A 147 -10.27 24.95 -5.96
N ILE A 148 -10.73 23.93 -5.22
CA ILE A 148 -10.41 22.53 -5.45
C ILE A 148 -10.94 22.05 -6.82
N GLU A 149 -12.14 22.47 -7.22
CA GLU A 149 -12.69 22.14 -8.54
C GLU A 149 -11.85 22.63 -9.72
N LYS A 150 -11.03 23.68 -9.50
CA LYS A 150 -10.11 24.20 -10.53
C LYS A 150 -8.80 23.44 -10.63
N VAL A 151 -8.53 22.52 -9.71
CA VAL A 151 -7.33 21.68 -9.74
C VAL A 151 -7.44 20.68 -10.89
N ASP A 152 -6.35 20.54 -11.63
CA ASP A 152 -6.30 19.66 -12.79
C ASP A 152 -6.66 18.20 -12.44
N GLY A 153 -7.57 17.63 -13.22
CA GLY A 153 -8.07 16.29 -13.01
C GLY A 153 -9.22 16.17 -11.99
N VAL A 154 -9.60 17.22 -11.26
CA VAL A 154 -10.81 17.22 -10.43
C VAL A 154 -12.02 17.38 -11.33
N LYS A 155 -13.03 16.53 -11.13
CA LYS A 155 -14.26 16.54 -11.92
C LYS A 155 -15.39 17.28 -11.21
N TRP A 156 -15.53 17.08 -9.92
CA TRP A 156 -16.51 17.73 -9.07
C TRP A 156 -16.13 17.58 -7.60
N VAL A 157 -16.64 18.50 -6.78
CA VAL A 157 -16.54 18.46 -5.33
C VAL A 157 -17.96 18.43 -4.75
N LEU A 158 -18.26 17.41 -3.96
CA LEU A 158 -19.54 17.25 -3.29
C LEU A 158 -19.38 17.50 -1.79
N GLY A 159 -20.11 18.47 -1.28
CA GLY A 159 -20.21 18.78 0.14
C GLY A 159 -21.57 19.39 0.45
N LEU A 160 -21.94 19.45 1.73
CA LEU A 160 -23.24 19.98 2.14
C LEU A 160 -23.45 21.41 1.63
N ASP A 161 -22.46 22.29 1.81
CA ASP A 161 -22.52 23.70 1.43
C ASP A 161 -22.52 23.94 -0.09
N ASN A 162 -22.10 22.94 -0.87
CA ASN A 162 -22.20 22.98 -2.33
C ASN A 162 -23.59 22.56 -2.83
N LEU A 163 -24.24 21.64 -2.12
CA LEU A 163 -25.62 21.23 -2.40
C LEU A 163 -26.60 22.33 -1.99
N VAL A 164 -26.39 22.92 -0.81
CA VAL A 164 -27.16 24.06 -0.30
C VAL A 164 -26.70 25.32 -1.04
N GLY A 165 -27.54 25.91 -1.85
CA GLY A 165 -27.24 27.17 -2.57
C GLY A 165 -27.06 27.00 -4.08
N SER A 166 -27.08 25.78 -4.63
CA SER A 166 -27.27 25.56 -6.07
C SER A 166 -28.78 25.44 -6.47
N GLY A 167 -29.67 26.08 -5.65
CA GLY A 167 -31.11 26.02 -5.85
C GLY A 167 -31.88 25.10 -4.89
N VAL A 168 -31.20 24.44 -3.98
CA VAL A 168 -31.84 23.59 -2.95
C VAL A 168 -31.70 24.27 -1.59
N PRO A 169 -32.79 24.68 -0.93
CA PRO A 169 -32.78 25.15 0.45
C PRO A 169 -32.32 24.04 1.41
N ALA A 170 -31.59 24.43 2.47
CA ALA A 170 -31.09 23.45 3.47
C ALA A 170 -32.22 22.58 4.10
N ASP A 171 -33.40 23.17 4.27
CA ASP A 171 -34.57 22.54 4.86
C ASP A 171 -35.21 21.45 3.96
N MET A 172 -34.83 21.38 2.68
CA MET A 172 -35.29 20.35 1.75
C MET A 172 -34.41 19.12 1.72
N LEU A 173 -33.23 19.15 2.34
CA LEU A 173 -32.36 17.98 2.39
C LEU A 173 -32.83 17.03 3.52
N PRO A 174 -32.98 15.72 3.24
CA PRO A 174 -33.28 14.75 4.26
C PRO A 174 -32.21 14.75 5.36
N GLU A 175 -32.60 14.61 6.62
CA GLU A 175 -31.68 14.53 7.76
C GLU A 175 -30.64 13.40 7.60
N SER A 176 -31.01 12.33 6.90
CA SER A 176 -30.08 11.26 6.56
C SER A 176 -28.91 11.71 5.69
N VAL A 177 -29.11 12.66 4.80
CA VAL A 177 -28.06 13.21 3.92
C VAL A 177 -27.22 14.24 4.67
N THR A 178 -27.88 15.15 5.41
CA THR A 178 -27.19 16.16 6.19
C THR A 178 -26.30 15.53 7.26
N GLY A 179 -26.81 14.51 7.98
CA GLY A 179 -26.06 13.78 9.00
C GLY A 179 -24.90 12.93 8.45
N MET A 180 -24.95 12.52 7.18
CA MET A 180 -23.82 11.84 6.54
C MET A 180 -22.70 12.81 6.15
N LEU A 181 -23.03 14.04 5.76
CA LEU A 181 -22.08 15.01 5.26
C LEU A 181 -21.57 15.99 6.33
N LYS A 182 -22.28 16.13 7.46
CA LYS A 182 -21.89 17.03 8.55
C LYS A 182 -22.29 16.45 9.89
N ASN A 183 -21.37 16.50 10.85
CA ASN A 183 -21.62 16.22 12.26
C ASN A 183 -21.10 17.38 13.13
N ASP A 184 -21.17 17.21 14.47
CA ASP A 184 -20.76 18.25 15.42
C ASP A 184 -19.29 18.66 15.31
N LYS A 185 -18.42 17.77 14.80
CA LYS A 185 -16.98 17.99 14.72
C LYS A 185 -16.47 18.25 13.30
N TYR A 186 -17.00 17.54 12.33
CA TYR A 186 -16.47 17.55 10.96
C TYR A 186 -17.58 17.63 9.93
N GLN A 187 -17.25 18.22 8.80
CA GLN A 187 -18.01 18.15 7.57
C GLN A 187 -17.17 17.42 6.50
N LEU A 188 -17.84 16.54 5.74
CA LEU A 188 -17.25 15.71 4.71
C LEU A 188 -17.40 16.36 3.35
N LEU A 189 -16.28 16.49 2.64
CA LEU A 189 -16.25 16.80 1.23
C LEU A 189 -15.75 15.61 0.45
N MET A 190 -16.40 15.26 -0.63
CA MET A 190 -15.97 14.22 -1.56
C MET A 190 -15.48 14.88 -2.84
N VAL A 191 -14.23 14.64 -3.19
CA VAL A 191 -13.58 15.18 -4.38
C VAL A 191 -13.35 14.05 -5.35
N ASN A 192 -13.99 14.11 -6.50
CA ASN A 192 -13.79 13.10 -7.54
C ASN A 192 -12.68 13.49 -8.50
N SER A 193 -11.75 12.58 -8.70
CA SER A 193 -10.62 12.72 -9.61
C SER A 193 -10.73 11.76 -10.80
N THR A 194 -10.35 12.27 -11.97
CA THR A 194 -10.18 11.47 -13.18
C THR A 194 -8.85 10.73 -13.22
N TYR A 195 -7.93 11.03 -12.30
CA TYR A 195 -6.65 10.37 -12.20
C TYR A 195 -6.76 9.04 -11.46
N LYS A 196 -6.00 8.04 -11.93
CA LYS A 196 -5.95 6.73 -11.28
C LYS A 196 -5.19 6.83 -9.97
N VAL A 197 -5.63 6.04 -8.98
CA VAL A 197 -4.94 5.83 -7.70
C VAL A 197 -3.48 5.41 -7.97
N ALA A 198 -2.58 5.79 -7.07
CA ALA A 198 -1.18 5.39 -7.12
C ALA A 198 -0.45 5.83 -8.40
N THR A 199 -0.65 7.07 -8.82
CA THR A 199 0.07 7.70 -9.92
C THR A 199 0.70 9.03 -9.48
N ASP A 200 1.79 9.45 -10.14
CA ASP A 200 2.41 10.75 -9.85
C ASP A 200 1.44 11.94 -10.05
N LYS A 201 0.49 11.77 -10.97
CA LYS A 201 -0.53 12.79 -11.22
C LYS A 201 -1.47 12.97 -10.04
N VAL A 202 -1.94 11.87 -9.45
CA VAL A 202 -2.82 11.94 -8.27
C VAL A 202 -2.06 12.46 -7.05
N ASN A 203 -0.79 12.13 -6.89
CA ASN A 203 0.03 12.63 -5.79
C ASN A 203 0.22 14.16 -5.90
N LYS A 204 0.53 14.67 -7.09
CA LYS A 204 0.60 16.13 -7.33
C LYS A 204 -0.74 16.82 -7.11
N GLN A 205 -1.84 16.19 -7.48
CA GLN A 205 -3.18 16.69 -7.24
C GLN A 205 -3.46 16.78 -5.73
N ILE A 206 -3.11 15.76 -4.95
CA ILE A 206 -3.22 15.74 -3.48
C ILE A 206 -2.45 16.90 -2.88
N GLU A 207 -1.18 17.12 -3.28
CA GLU A 207 -0.37 18.25 -2.80
C GLU A 207 -0.99 19.63 -3.12
N GLN A 208 -1.67 19.74 -4.25
CA GLN A 208 -2.36 20.98 -4.61
C GLN A 208 -3.62 21.19 -3.77
N ILE A 209 -4.39 20.13 -3.55
CA ILE A 209 -5.58 20.14 -2.70
C ILE A 209 -5.19 20.47 -1.26
N ASP A 210 -4.15 19.86 -0.70
CA ASP A 210 -3.63 20.15 0.64
C ASP A 210 -3.29 21.63 0.81
N LYS A 211 -2.57 22.22 -0.15
CA LYS A 211 -2.25 23.67 -0.12
C LYS A 211 -3.47 24.56 -0.13
N ILE A 212 -4.56 24.14 -0.79
CA ILE A 212 -5.82 24.88 -0.79
C ILE A 212 -6.50 24.72 0.57
N MET A 213 -6.54 23.52 1.11
CA MET A 213 -7.13 23.23 2.41
C MET A 213 -6.47 24.05 3.52
N ASP A 214 -5.13 24.08 3.56
CA ASP A 214 -4.35 24.84 4.55
C ASP A 214 -4.68 26.34 4.63
N LYS A 215 -5.22 26.93 3.55
CA LYS A 215 -5.63 28.34 3.54
C LYS A 215 -6.90 28.58 4.35
N TYR A 216 -7.78 27.58 4.41
CA TYR A 216 -9.11 27.69 5.01
C TYR A 216 -9.21 27.00 6.36
N ASP A 217 -8.57 25.82 6.47
CA ASP A 217 -8.55 25.03 7.69
C ASP A 217 -7.23 24.25 7.79
N LYS A 218 -6.35 24.65 8.71
CA LYS A 218 -5.07 23.94 8.98
C LYS A 218 -5.25 22.58 9.64
N GLY A 219 -6.43 22.29 10.15
CA GLY A 219 -6.79 21.02 10.77
C GLY A 219 -7.52 20.08 9.83
N ALA A 220 -7.78 20.48 8.59
CA ALA A 220 -8.43 19.63 7.61
C ALA A 220 -7.58 18.41 7.27
N MET A 221 -8.22 17.28 7.01
CA MET A 221 -7.59 16.00 6.73
C MET A 221 -8.07 15.48 5.38
N LEU A 222 -7.12 15.04 4.55
CA LEU A 222 -7.37 14.44 3.24
C LEU A 222 -7.06 12.94 3.26
#